data_139656eb3433ce6ae89172d50a413faf
#
_entry.id   139656eb3433ce6ae89172d50a413faf
#
_cell.length_a   1.000
_cell.length_b   1.000
_cell.length_c   1.000
_cell.angle_alpha   90.00
_cell.angle_beta   90.00
_cell.angle_gamma   90.00
#
_symmetry.space_group_name_H-M   'P 1'
#
loop_
_entity.id
_entity.type
_entity.pdbx_description
1 polymer ?
#
loop_
_entity_poly.entity_id
_entity_poly.type
_entity_poly.pdbx_seq_one_letter_code
_entity_poly.pdbx_strand_id
1 'polypeptide(L)'
;YAEQGTEEELLKIAAHVESYSNHPIAQSLLNAYDGEIDKDLVSNIKQIPGYGLSGDYDGKRIHVGNFRLMEKYDIEVDEFDSTGTVVYVSVGTEYMGAIIIEDAIKYRAKWTMKYLKDKCKAVLVMLTGDTRSAGYAVAKELKMDYAYTDLLPSDKLEQLEDFLTIQDDMEKLVCVGDGVNDAPVLARADIGIAMGALGSALAIEAADIILLEDELPKIVDAIKISKETLRVVNQNIAFAIAVKVIIVLLALVGYFGM
;
A
#
# COMPACT_ATOMS: atom_id res chain seq x y z
N TYR A 1 10.37 -21.82 0.17
CA TYR A 1 10.61 -23.17 -0.36
C TYR A 1 12.09 -23.55 -0.14
N ALA A 2 12.34 -24.52 0.72
CA ALA A 2 13.68 -25.05 0.98
C ALA A 2 13.82 -26.39 0.27
N GLU A 3 14.85 -26.53 -0.55
CA GLU A 3 15.21 -27.81 -1.18
C GLU A 3 16.16 -28.60 -0.29
N GLN A 4 17.02 -27.89 0.44
CA GLN A 4 17.89 -28.44 1.46
C GLN A 4 17.72 -27.67 2.77
N GLY A 5 17.66 -28.39 3.88
CA GLY A 5 17.47 -27.80 5.21
C GLY A 5 16.02 -27.41 5.50
N THR A 6 15.82 -26.43 6.36
CA THR A 6 14.51 -25.90 6.72
C THR A 6 14.28 -24.50 6.12
N GLU A 7 13.01 -24.12 5.96
CA GLU A 7 12.66 -22.77 5.49
C GLU A 7 13.17 -21.68 6.44
N GLU A 8 13.20 -21.97 7.75
CA GLU A 8 13.74 -21.08 8.76
C GLU A 8 15.25 -20.86 8.61
N GLU A 9 16.00 -21.93 8.32
CA GLU A 9 17.45 -21.86 8.09
C GLU A 9 17.75 -21.11 6.77
N LEU A 10 16.99 -21.36 5.72
CA LEU A 10 17.07 -20.65 4.45
C LEU A 10 16.88 -19.15 4.66
N LEU A 11 15.80 -18.75 5.36
CA LEU A 11 15.49 -17.36 5.66
C LEU A 11 16.56 -16.72 6.53
N LYS A 12 17.07 -17.45 7.55
CA LYS A 12 18.14 -17.00 8.43
C LYS A 12 19.41 -16.63 7.64
N ILE A 13 19.86 -17.53 6.76
CA ILE A 13 21.07 -17.30 5.95
C ILE A 13 20.87 -16.12 5.02
N ALA A 14 19.73 -16.05 4.31
CA ALA A 14 19.41 -14.96 3.41
C ALA A 14 19.37 -13.61 4.13
N ALA A 15 18.69 -13.52 5.29
CA ALA A 15 18.59 -12.31 6.08
C ALA A 15 19.95 -11.81 6.59
N HIS A 16 20.83 -12.72 7.04
CA HIS A 16 22.18 -12.34 7.50
C HIS A 16 23.01 -11.75 6.35
N VAL A 17 23.02 -12.38 5.17
CA VAL A 17 23.76 -11.88 3.99
C VAL A 17 23.17 -10.56 3.48
N GLU A 18 21.85 -10.46 3.40
CA GLU A 18 21.16 -9.25 2.95
C GLU A 18 21.18 -8.10 3.99
N SER A 19 21.57 -8.35 5.25
CA SER A 19 21.70 -7.30 6.26
C SER A 19 22.71 -6.19 5.91
N TYR A 20 23.51 -6.41 4.90
CA TYR A 20 24.47 -5.45 4.34
C TYR A 20 23.94 -4.69 3.13
N SER A 21 22.70 -4.96 2.71
CA SER A 21 22.04 -4.32 1.56
C SER A 21 20.98 -3.30 2.03
N ASN A 22 20.87 -2.20 1.30
CA ASN A 22 19.78 -1.22 1.48
C ASN A 22 18.62 -1.45 0.49
N HIS A 23 18.62 -2.58 -0.21
CA HIS A 23 17.59 -2.87 -1.21
C HIS A 23 16.25 -3.20 -0.53
N PRO A 24 15.09 -2.83 -1.11
CA PRO A 24 13.77 -3.19 -0.56
C PRO A 24 13.60 -4.70 -0.30
N ILE A 25 14.14 -5.55 -1.17
CA ILE A 25 14.15 -7.01 -1.01
C ILE A 25 14.87 -7.43 0.28
N ALA A 26 16.02 -6.82 0.58
CA ALA A 26 16.75 -7.08 1.81
C ALA A 26 15.93 -6.73 3.04
N GLN A 27 15.23 -5.59 3.01
CA GLN A 27 14.35 -5.17 4.08
C GLN A 27 13.19 -6.13 4.30
N SER A 28 12.62 -6.67 3.22
CA SER A 28 11.56 -7.69 3.31
C SER A 28 12.05 -8.98 3.96
N LEU A 29 13.26 -9.44 3.62
CA LEU A 29 13.87 -10.62 4.24
C LEU A 29 14.20 -10.41 5.72
N LEU A 30 14.73 -9.24 6.07
CA LEU A 30 15.03 -8.86 7.45
C LEU A 30 13.75 -8.76 8.30
N ASN A 31 12.68 -8.21 7.77
CA ASN A 31 11.39 -8.09 8.46
C ASN A 31 10.69 -9.45 8.64
N ALA A 32 10.96 -10.41 7.77
CA ALA A 32 10.41 -11.75 7.85
C ALA A 32 11.20 -12.67 8.83
N TYR A 33 12.43 -12.30 9.16
CA TYR A 33 13.28 -13.07 10.09
C TYR A 33 13.11 -12.56 11.51
N ASP A 34 12.52 -13.37 12.39
CA ASP A 34 12.25 -13.03 13.80
C ASP A 34 13.49 -13.12 14.72
N GLY A 35 14.63 -13.60 14.21
CA GLY A 35 15.86 -13.76 15.00
C GLY A 35 16.75 -12.53 14.99
N GLU A 36 17.75 -12.53 15.87
CA GLU A 36 18.79 -11.49 15.86
C GLU A 36 19.80 -11.72 14.73
N ILE A 37 20.21 -10.65 14.07
CA ILE A 37 21.24 -10.68 13.04
C ILE A 37 22.62 -10.60 13.72
N ASP A 38 23.35 -11.70 13.65
CA ASP A 38 24.75 -11.75 14.10
C ASP A 38 25.68 -11.41 12.93
N LYS A 39 26.20 -10.19 12.96
CA LYS A 39 27.10 -9.70 11.90
C LYS A 39 28.47 -10.35 11.93
N ASP A 40 28.88 -10.96 13.04
CA ASP A 40 30.16 -11.62 13.15
C ASP A 40 30.22 -12.93 12.36
N LEU A 41 29.06 -13.51 12.07
CA LEU A 41 28.93 -14.68 11.20
C LEU A 41 29.11 -14.37 9.71
N VAL A 42 29.04 -13.08 9.32
CA VAL A 42 29.04 -12.67 7.91
C VAL A 42 30.33 -11.93 7.57
N SER A 43 30.99 -12.35 6.49
CA SER A 43 32.22 -11.70 6.03
C SER A 43 32.30 -11.68 4.50
N ASN A 44 33.27 -10.94 3.95
CA ASN A 44 33.58 -10.88 2.52
C ASN A 44 32.36 -10.57 1.62
N ILE A 45 31.43 -9.73 2.08
CA ILE A 45 30.25 -9.35 1.32
C ILE A 45 30.65 -8.58 0.06
N LYS A 46 30.09 -9.02 -1.06
CA LYS A 46 30.26 -8.40 -2.36
C LYS A 46 28.90 -8.24 -3.02
N GLN A 47 28.51 -7.00 -3.23
CA GLN A 47 27.33 -6.70 -4.03
C GLN A 47 27.63 -6.86 -5.53
N ILE A 48 26.76 -7.56 -6.23
CA ILE A 48 26.87 -7.81 -7.67
C ILE A 48 25.69 -7.09 -8.34
N PRO A 49 25.93 -5.90 -8.91
CA PRO A 49 24.86 -5.07 -9.47
C PRO A 49 23.99 -5.81 -10.48
N GLY A 50 22.66 -5.79 -10.26
CA GLY A 50 21.68 -6.46 -11.12
C GLY A 50 21.53 -7.98 -10.89
N TYR A 51 22.29 -8.57 -9.96
CA TYR A 51 22.25 -10.01 -9.66
C TYR A 51 21.89 -10.32 -8.21
N GLY A 52 22.49 -9.65 -7.22
CA GLY A 52 22.31 -9.90 -5.79
C GLY A 52 23.60 -9.73 -4.99
N LEU A 53 23.75 -10.54 -3.96
CA LEU A 53 24.89 -10.54 -3.02
C LEU A 53 25.62 -11.87 -3.01
N SER A 54 26.92 -11.80 -2.75
CA SER A 54 27.75 -12.97 -2.43
C SER A 54 28.58 -12.64 -1.20
N GLY A 55 28.68 -13.57 -0.28
CA GLY A 55 29.44 -13.38 0.96
C GLY A 55 29.79 -14.71 1.61
N ASP A 56 30.46 -14.65 2.75
CA ASP A 56 30.70 -15.83 3.57
C ASP A 56 29.81 -15.76 4.81
N TYR A 57 29.08 -16.83 5.11
CA TYR A 57 28.29 -17.01 6.32
C TYR A 57 28.77 -18.27 7.04
N ASP A 58 29.20 -18.14 8.28
CA ASP A 58 29.80 -19.22 9.08
C ASP A 58 30.90 -19.97 8.30
N GLY A 59 31.76 -19.22 7.62
CA GLY A 59 32.89 -19.74 6.83
C GLY A 59 32.53 -20.41 5.50
N LYS A 60 31.25 -20.45 5.11
CA LYS A 60 30.79 -21.00 3.84
C LYS A 60 30.41 -19.88 2.87
N ARG A 61 30.76 -20.05 1.58
CA ARG A 61 30.37 -19.08 0.54
C ARG A 61 28.87 -19.18 0.29
N ILE A 62 28.17 -18.04 0.34
CA ILE A 62 26.75 -17.92 0.10
C ILE A 62 26.50 -16.99 -1.08
N HIS A 63 25.52 -17.34 -1.89
CA HIS A 63 25.00 -16.47 -2.94
C HIS A 63 23.50 -16.26 -2.70
N VAL A 64 23.05 -14.99 -2.65
CA VAL A 64 21.66 -14.58 -2.49
C VAL A 64 21.29 -13.62 -3.60
N GLY A 65 20.32 -13.93 -4.44
CA GLY A 65 19.95 -13.06 -5.54
C GLY A 65 19.00 -13.70 -6.56
N ASN A 66 18.94 -13.13 -7.75
CA ASN A 66 18.04 -13.60 -8.80
C ASN A 66 18.61 -14.87 -9.52
N PHE A 67 17.78 -15.45 -10.40
CA PHE A 67 18.15 -16.61 -11.20
C PHE A 67 19.48 -16.45 -11.94
N ARG A 68 19.72 -15.26 -12.50
CA ARG A 68 20.99 -14.96 -13.23
C ARG A 68 22.24 -15.02 -12.33
N LEU A 69 22.08 -14.81 -11.01
CA LEU A 69 23.18 -14.98 -10.06
C LEU A 69 23.56 -16.46 -9.95
N MET A 70 22.57 -17.36 -9.94
CA MET A 70 22.79 -18.80 -9.91
C MET A 70 23.49 -19.28 -11.18
N GLU A 71 23.01 -18.85 -12.36
CA GLU A 71 23.67 -19.12 -13.63
C GLU A 71 25.13 -18.64 -13.65
N LYS A 72 25.40 -17.45 -13.13
CA LYS A 72 26.76 -16.88 -13.10
C LYS A 72 27.76 -17.68 -12.30
N TYR A 73 27.31 -18.42 -11.30
CA TYR A 73 28.14 -19.27 -10.45
C TYR A 73 27.98 -20.77 -10.75
N ASP A 74 27.42 -21.10 -11.92
CA ASP A 74 27.19 -22.48 -12.39
C ASP A 74 26.42 -23.34 -11.37
N ILE A 75 25.41 -22.73 -10.70
CA ILE A 75 24.55 -23.39 -9.75
C ILE A 75 23.31 -23.87 -10.50
N GLU A 76 23.10 -25.18 -10.53
CA GLU A 76 21.93 -25.80 -11.18
C GLU A 76 20.66 -25.50 -10.36
N VAL A 77 19.69 -24.83 -10.97
CA VAL A 77 18.40 -24.51 -10.41
C VAL A 77 17.38 -24.26 -11.52
N ASP A 78 16.13 -24.67 -11.29
CA ASP A 78 15.04 -24.35 -12.20
C ASP A 78 14.51 -22.94 -11.92
N GLU A 79 14.16 -22.22 -12.97
CA GLU A 79 13.56 -20.90 -12.84
C GLU A 79 12.12 -21.03 -12.32
N PHE A 80 11.82 -20.38 -11.18
CA PHE A 80 10.48 -20.38 -10.62
C PHE A 80 9.57 -19.43 -11.39
N ASP A 81 8.46 -19.94 -11.90
CA ASP A 81 7.36 -19.12 -12.43
C ASP A 81 6.51 -18.60 -11.26
N SER A 82 6.78 -17.37 -10.84
CA SER A 82 6.09 -16.69 -9.74
C SER A 82 5.72 -15.27 -10.12
N THR A 83 4.59 -14.80 -9.57
CA THR A 83 4.17 -13.39 -9.69
C THR A 83 4.98 -12.47 -8.77
N GLY A 84 5.64 -13.03 -7.74
CA GLY A 84 6.50 -12.32 -6.79
C GLY A 84 7.96 -12.27 -7.23
N THR A 85 8.77 -11.53 -6.49
CA THR A 85 10.23 -11.53 -6.65
C THR A 85 10.82 -12.79 -6.04
N VAL A 86 11.49 -13.60 -6.84
CA VAL A 86 12.15 -14.82 -6.39
C VAL A 86 13.60 -14.51 -6.02
N VAL A 87 13.98 -14.82 -4.80
CA VAL A 87 15.35 -14.73 -4.28
C VAL A 87 15.88 -16.12 -4.07
N TYR A 88 16.86 -16.51 -4.87
CA TYR A 88 17.53 -17.80 -4.80
C TYR A 88 18.67 -17.73 -3.80
N VAL A 89 18.87 -18.82 -3.06
CA VAL A 89 19.94 -18.94 -2.06
C VAL A 89 20.74 -20.23 -2.32
N SER A 90 22.07 -20.09 -2.33
CA SER A 90 22.98 -21.22 -2.43
C SER A 90 24.08 -21.18 -1.40
N VAL A 91 24.61 -22.35 -1.04
CA VAL A 91 25.80 -22.54 -0.20
C VAL A 91 26.89 -23.20 -1.06
N GLY A 92 27.92 -22.43 -1.38
CA GLY A 92 28.89 -22.86 -2.40
C GLY A 92 28.22 -23.01 -3.76
N THR A 93 28.28 -24.21 -4.33
CA THR A 93 27.64 -24.59 -5.58
C THR A 93 26.32 -25.34 -5.38
N GLU A 94 25.93 -25.57 -4.12
CA GLU A 94 24.69 -26.31 -3.81
C GLU A 94 23.54 -25.33 -3.66
N TYR A 95 22.48 -25.54 -4.41
CA TYR A 95 21.23 -24.79 -4.28
C TYR A 95 20.50 -25.18 -2.99
N MET A 96 20.17 -24.19 -2.14
CA MET A 96 19.44 -24.43 -0.90
C MET A 96 17.93 -24.25 -1.04
N GLY A 97 17.50 -23.32 -1.87
CA GLY A 97 16.08 -23.01 -2.03
C GLY A 97 15.82 -21.60 -2.55
N ALA A 98 14.56 -21.27 -2.70
CA ALA A 98 14.09 -19.94 -3.11
C ALA A 98 13.14 -19.34 -2.09
N ILE A 99 13.25 -18.02 -1.90
CA ILE A 99 12.33 -17.22 -1.10
C ILE A 99 11.54 -16.35 -2.07
N ILE A 100 10.23 -16.50 -2.05
CA ILE A 100 9.33 -15.70 -2.89
C ILE A 100 8.85 -14.53 -2.04
N ILE A 101 9.15 -13.32 -2.52
CA ILE A 101 8.69 -12.07 -1.90
C ILE A 101 7.52 -11.57 -2.73
N GLU A 102 6.35 -11.63 -2.14
CA GLU A 102 5.12 -11.09 -2.71
C GLU A 102 4.65 -9.89 -1.89
N ASP A 103 4.10 -8.89 -2.56
CA ASP A 103 3.49 -7.77 -1.87
C ASP A 103 2.25 -8.26 -1.12
N ALA A 104 2.34 -8.27 0.20
CA ALA A 104 1.21 -8.64 1.03
C ALA A 104 0.15 -7.54 1.01
N ILE A 105 -1.10 -7.94 0.80
CA ILE A 105 -2.22 -7.02 0.94
C ILE A 105 -2.24 -6.47 2.37
N LYS A 106 -2.26 -5.15 2.51
CA LYS A 106 -2.24 -4.45 3.80
C LYS A 106 -3.32 -4.97 4.75
N TYR A 107 -2.98 -4.99 6.03
CA TYR A 107 -3.88 -5.42 7.09
C TYR A 107 -5.27 -4.78 6.97
N ARG A 108 -6.30 -5.59 7.06
CA ARG A 108 -7.71 -5.18 6.94
C ARG A 108 -8.13 -4.51 5.63
N ALA A 109 -7.31 -4.56 4.58
CA ALA A 109 -7.70 -4.00 3.27
C ALA A 109 -9.01 -4.61 2.76
N LYS A 110 -9.16 -5.93 2.80
CA LYS A 110 -10.40 -6.63 2.42
C LYS A 110 -11.62 -6.15 3.21
N TRP A 111 -11.45 -5.93 4.52
CA TRP A 111 -12.52 -5.42 5.37
C TRP A 111 -12.88 -3.98 4.98
N THR A 112 -11.89 -3.13 4.70
CA THR A 112 -12.10 -1.74 4.27
C THR A 112 -12.86 -1.69 2.96
N MET A 113 -12.42 -2.45 1.94
CA MET A 113 -13.11 -2.50 0.64
C MET A 113 -14.56 -2.97 0.80
N LYS A 114 -14.79 -4.01 1.60
CA LYS A 114 -16.14 -4.48 1.91
C LYS A 114 -16.99 -3.41 2.60
N TYR A 115 -16.43 -2.68 3.58
CA TYR A 115 -17.14 -1.59 4.26
C TYR A 115 -17.56 -0.48 3.27
N LEU A 116 -16.64 -0.05 2.40
CA LEU A 116 -16.91 0.99 1.40
C LEU A 116 -18.05 0.56 0.45
N LYS A 117 -18.05 -0.67 -0.02
CA LYS A 117 -19.14 -1.21 -0.84
C LYS A 117 -20.47 -1.31 -0.09
N ASP A 118 -20.48 -1.94 1.06
CA ASP A 118 -21.71 -2.28 1.77
C ASP A 118 -22.37 -1.05 2.43
N LYS A 119 -21.56 -0.17 3.03
CA LYS A 119 -22.03 0.95 3.84
C LYS A 119 -22.00 2.30 3.13
N CYS A 120 -21.07 2.50 2.21
CA CYS A 120 -20.96 3.74 1.44
C CYS A 120 -21.55 3.60 0.02
N LYS A 121 -21.85 2.36 -0.43
CA LYS A 121 -22.30 2.06 -1.81
C LYS A 121 -21.31 2.53 -2.87
N ALA A 122 -20.02 2.56 -2.51
CA ALA A 122 -18.96 3.00 -3.39
C ALA A 122 -18.68 1.96 -4.48
N VAL A 123 -18.44 2.46 -5.70
CA VAL A 123 -17.79 1.71 -6.78
C VAL A 123 -16.29 1.78 -6.53
N LEU A 124 -15.63 0.64 -6.49
CA LEU A 124 -14.20 0.56 -6.19
C LEU A 124 -13.40 0.33 -7.46
N VAL A 125 -12.51 1.26 -7.75
CA VAL A 125 -11.63 1.22 -8.91
C VAL A 125 -10.18 1.18 -8.44
N MET A 126 -9.36 0.33 -9.05
CA MET A 126 -7.92 0.28 -8.81
C MET A 126 -7.18 0.79 -10.05
N LEU A 127 -6.29 1.76 -9.85
CA LEU A 127 -5.38 2.29 -10.86
C LEU A 127 -3.94 1.96 -10.42
N THR A 128 -3.25 1.09 -11.14
CA THR A 128 -1.90 0.67 -10.78
C THR A 128 -0.94 0.68 -11.97
N GLY A 129 0.33 0.98 -11.70
CA GLY A 129 1.42 0.79 -12.65
C GLY A 129 1.96 -0.63 -12.72
N ASP A 130 1.47 -1.53 -11.85
CA ASP A 130 1.89 -2.92 -11.84
C ASP A 130 1.44 -3.66 -13.10
N THR A 131 2.12 -4.76 -13.37
CA THR A 131 1.79 -5.64 -14.50
C THR A 131 0.35 -6.17 -14.39
N ARG A 132 -0.21 -6.48 -15.54
CA ARG A 132 -1.58 -6.99 -15.66
C ARG A 132 -1.87 -8.18 -14.74
N SER A 133 -0.94 -9.14 -14.66
CA SER A 133 -1.11 -10.34 -13.82
C SER A 133 -1.16 -9.99 -12.32
N ALA A 134 -0.24 -9.16 -11.84
CA ALA A 134 -0.17 -8.75 -10.44
C ALA A 134 -1.38 -7.87 -10.07
N GLY A 135 -1.67 -6.84 -10.85
CA GLY A 135 -2.78 -5.94 -10.59
C GLY A 135 -4.14 -6.64 -10.56
N TYR A 136 -4.44 -7.52 -11.52
CA TYR A 136 -5.69 -8.27 -11.50
C TYR A 136 -5.78 -9.28 -10.36
N ALA A 137 -4.66 -9.89 -9.92
CA ALA A 137 -4.65 -10.77 -8.76
C ALA A 137 -5.09 -10.02 -7.50
N VAL A 138 -4.49 -8.84 -7.23
CA VAL A 138 -4.84 -7.98 -6.10
C VAL A 138 -6.28 -7.47 -6.21
N ALA A 139 -6.70 -7.00 -7.38
CA ALA A 139 -8.06 -6.52 -7.61
C ALA A 139 -9.12 -7.60 -7.32
N LYS A 140 -8.88 -8.82 -7.77
CA LYS A 140 -9.74 -9.98 -7.51
C LYS A 140 -9.82 -10.30 -6.03
N GLU A 141 -8.68 -10.30 -5.34
CA GLU A 141 -8.60 -10.58 -3.91
C GLU A 141 -9.32 -9.52 -3.06
N LEU A 142 -9.21 -8.24 -3.43
CA LEU A 142 -9.89 -7.11 -2.80
C LEU A 142 -11.32 -6.94 -3.28
N LYS A 143 -11.76 -7.72 -4.27
CA LYS A 143 -13.08 -7.62 -4.90
C LYS A 143 -13.37 -6.22 -5.46
N MET A 144 -12.38 -5.63 -6.14
CA MET A 144 -12.57 -4.37 -6.85
C MET A 144 -13.63 -4.53 -7.97
N ASP A 145 -14.32 -3.45 -8.30
CA ASP A 145 -15.30 -3.47 -9.39
C ASP A 145 -14.62 -3.31 -10.74
N TYR A 146 -13.57 -2.46 -10.78
CA TYR A 146 -12.74 -2.24 -11.97
C TYR A 146 -11.27 -2.21 -11.57
N ALA A 147 -10.40 -2.62 -12.49
CA ALA A 147 -8.96 -2.53 -12.34
C ALA A 147 -8.30 -2.16 -13.67
N TYR A 148 -7.44 -1.16 -13.62
CA TYR A 148 -6.63 -0.69 -14.73
C TYR A 148 -5.17 -0.86 -14.33
N THR A 149 -4.40 -1.54 -15.16
CA THR A 149 -3.03 -1.99 -14.87
C THR A 149 -2.07 -1.42 -15.92
N ASP A 150 -0.77 -1.56 -15.70
CA ASP A 150 0.28 -1.08 -16.59
C ASP A 150 0.21 0.45 -16.88
N LEU A 151 -0.37 1.23 -15.94
CA LEU A 151 -0.59 2.66 -16.12
C LEU A 151 0.66 3.47 -15.79
N LEU A 152 0.99 4.41 -16.66
CA LEU A 152 1.89 5.51 -16.34
C LEU A 152 1.16 6.56 -15.48
N PRO A 153 1.88 7.46 -14.78
CA PRO A 153 1.25 8.53 -14.02
C PRO A 153 0.29 9.42 -14.84
N SER A 154 0.61 9.66 -16.11
CA SER A 154 -0.27 10.37 -17.08
C SER A 154 -1.56 9.63 -17.35
N ASP A 155 -1.48 8.30 -17.49
CA ASP A 155 -2.62 7.47 -17.83
C ASP A 155 -3.60 7.37 -16.66
N LYS A 156 -3.09 7.39 -15.41
CA LYS A 156 -3.93 7.46 -14.20
C LYS A 156 -4.76 8.74 -14.19
N LEU A 157 -4.17 9.86 -14.59
CA LEU A 157 -4.88 11.14 -14.67
C LEU A 157 -5.95 11.13 -15.76
N GLU A 158 -5.65 10.58 -16.93
CA GLU A 158 -6.61 10.42 -18.03
C GLU A 158 -7.81 9.56 -17.61
N GLN A 159 -7.56 8.41 -16.96
CA GLN A 159 -8.62 7.57 -16.43
C GLN A 159 -9.50 8.29 -15.39
N LEU A 160 -8.89 9.12 -14.55
CA LEU A 160 -9.62 9.91 -13.57
C LEU A 160 -10.52 10.95 -14.25
N GLU A 161 -10.03 11.63 -15.28
CA GLU A 161 -10.84 12.59 -16.09
C GLU A 161 -12.03 11.91 -16.76
N ASP A 162 -11.84 10.70 -17.27
CA ASP A 162 -12.93 9.90 -17.82
C ASP A 162 -14.01 9.64 -16.77
N PHE A 163 -13.63 9.25 -15.56
CA PHE A 163 -14.58 9.04 -14.45
C PHE A 163 -15.31 10.32 -14.05
N LEU A 164 -14.60 11.46 -13.98
CA LEU A 164 -15.22 12.75 -13.69
C LEU A 164 -16.25 13.17 -14.76
N THR A 165 -16.05 12.72 -16.00
CA THR A 165 -16.96 13.05 -17.12
C THR A 165 -18.27 12.25 -17.06
N ILE A 166 -18.23 11.04 -16.52
CA ILE A 166 -19.40 10.11 -16.51
C ILE A 166 -20.11 10.07 -15.15
N GLN A 167 -19.56 10.70 -14.10
CA GLN A 167 -20.19 10.71 -12.77
C GLN A 167 -21.45 11.57 -12.75
N ASP A 168 -22.41 11.18 -11.93
CA ASP A 168 -23.61 11.97 -11.67
C ASP A 168 -23.30 13.15 -10.72
N ASP A 169 -24.09 14.25 -10.81
CA ASP A 169 -23.94 15.44 -9.96
C ASP A 169 -23.96 15.14 -8.44
N MET A 170 -24.65 14.07 -8.06
CA MET A 170 -24.77 13.64 -6.65
C MET A 170 -23.67 12.71 -6.19
N GLU A 171 -22.85 12.21 -7.08
CA GLU A 171 -21.70 11.35 -6.80
C GLU A 171 -20.45 12.18 -6.57
N LYS A 172 -19.49 11.61 -5.84
CA LYS A 172 -18.18 12.21 -5.60
C LYS A 172 -17.08 11.21 -5.86
N LEU A 173 -16.11 11.62 -6.65
CA LEU A 173 -14.93 10.85 -6.96
C LEU A 173 -13.88 11.09 -5.87
N VAL A 174 -13.55 10.01 -5.14
CA VAL A 174 -12.52 10.03 -4.11
C VAL A 174 -11.29 9.29 -4.63
N CYS A 175 -10.16 9.96 -4.66
CA CYS A 175 -8.89 9.35 -4.99
C CYS A 175 -8.07 9.12 -3.72
N VAL A 176 -7.46 7.94 -3.58
CA VAL A 176 -6.59 7.58 -2.46
C VAL A 176 -5.23 7.19 -3.02
N GLY A 177 -4.18 7.84 -2.58
CA GLY A 177 -2.81 7.56 -3.02
C GLY A 177 -1.80 7.74 -1.88
N ASP A 178 -0.61 7.17 -2.05
CA ASP A 178 0.45 7.18 -1.03
C ASP A 178 1.69 7.96 -1.45
N GLY A 179 1.80 8.35 -2.71
CA GLY A 179 3.05 8.78 -3.28
C GLY A 179 3.05 10.09 -4.05
N VAL A 180 4.27 10.49 -4.37
CA VAL A 180 4.59 11.67 -5.20
C VAL A 180 3.96 11.54 -6.59
N ASN A 181 3.90 10.32 -7.11
CA ASN A 181 3.39 10.03 -8.45
C ASN A 181 1.86 10.21 -8.56
N ASP A 182 1.16 10.15 -7.45
CA ASP A 182 -0.31 10.28 -7.41
C ASP A 182 -0.78 11.71 -7.10
N ALA A 183 0.13 12.64 -6.78
CA ALA A 183 -0.21 14.03 -6.47
C ALA A 183 -1.10 14.72 -7.52
N PRO A 184 -0.86 14.58 -8.85
CA PRO A 184 -1.75 15.16 -9.85
C PRO A 184 -3.17 14.57 -9.83
N VAL A 185 -3.29 13.28 -9.55
CA VAL A 185 -4.57 12.55 -9.47
C VAL A 185 -5.33 12.95 -8.21
N LEU A 186 -4.62 13.07 -7.06
CA LEU A 186 -5.19 13.55 -5.80
C LEU A 186 -5.74 14.96 -5.91
N ALA A 187 -4.96 15.90 -6.49
CA ALA A 187 -5.37 17.28 -6.66
C ALA A 187 -6.56 17.46 -7.62
N ARG A 188 -6.78 16.51 -8.55
CA ARG A 188 -7.81 16.62 -9.57
C ARG A 188 -9.13 15.96 -9.18
N ALA A 189 -9.10 15.00 -8.24
CA ALA A 189 -10.30 14.34 -7.73
C ALA A 189 -11.24 15.34 -7.02
N ASP A 190 -12.52 14.99 -6.83
CA ASP A 190 -13.40 15.75 -5.95
C ASP A 190 -12.91 15.75 -4.49
N ILE A 191 -12.31 14.66 -4.06
CA ILE A 191 -11.66 14.53 -2.75
C ILE A 191 -10.39 13.69 -2.92
N GLY A 192 -9.24 14.30 -2.69
CA GLY A 192 -7.94 13.63 -2.64
C GLY A 192 -7.58 13.22 -1.22
N ILE A 193 -7.20 11.95 -1.02
CA ILE A 193 -6.75 11.41 0.27
C ILE A 193 -5.31 10.92 0.13
N ALA A 194 -4.37 11.54 0.82
CA ALA A 194 -2.99 11.07 0.92
C ALA A 194 -2.83 10.14 2.13
N MET A 195 -2.17 9.00 1.93
CA MET A 195 -1.87 8.01 2.97
C MET A 195 -0.38 7.93 3.22
N GLY A 196 0.01 7.69 4.50
CA GLY A 196 1.42 7.52 4.87
C GLY A 196 2.29 8.75 4.59
N ALA A 197 1.69 9.93 4.57
CA ALA A 197 2.25 11.17 4.01
C ALA A 197 3.49 11.74 4.71
N LEU A 198 4.05 11.07 5.72
CA LEU A 198 5.25 11.54 6.44
C LEU A 198 6.49 11.68 5.54
N GLY A 199 6.44 11.23 4.29
CA GLY A 199 7.56 11.28 3.34
C GLY A 199 7.33 12.10 2.06
N SER A 200 6.10 12.53 1.74
CA SER A 200 5.81 13.21 0.47
C SER A 200 5.16 14.59 0.66
N ALA A 201 5.97 15.65 0.66
CA ALA A 201 5.47 17.03 0.73
C ALA A 201 4.49 17.35 -0.41
N LEU A 202 4.70 16.80 -1.60
CA LEU A 202 3.83 17.01 -2.77
C LEU A 202 2.45 16.36 -2.60
N ALA A 203 2.38 15.14 -2.05
CA ALA A 203 1.10 14.49 -1.79
C ALA A 203 0.31 15.21 -0.67
N ILE A 204 1.02 15.73 0.35
CA ILE A 204 0.41 16.54 1.42
C ILE A 204 -0.20 17.83 0.84
N GLU A 205 0.51 18.51 -0.08
CA GLU A 205 0.02 19.75 -0.68
C GLU A 205 -1.14 19.55 -1.65
N ALA A 206 -1.20 18.38 -2.29
CA ALA A 206 -2.20 18.04 -3.29
C ALA A 206 -3.50 17.45 -2.72
N ALA A 207 -3.48 16.92 -1.50
CA ALA A 207 -4.62 16.20 -0.93
C ALA A 207 -5.50 17.07 -0.03
N ASP A 208 -6.81 16.82 -0.05
CA ASP A 208 -7.78 17.43 0.86
C ASP A 208 -7.73 16.81 2.26
N ILE A 209 -7.38 15.53 2.34
CA ILE A 209 -7.32 14.75 3.58
C ILE A 209 -5.97 14.03 3.64
N ILE A 210 -5.33 14.12 4.81
CA ILE A 210 -4.07 13.44 5.07
C ILE A 210 -4.27 12.40 6.17
N LEU A 211 -3.99 11.14 5.86
CA LEU A 211 -3.94 10.06 6.81
C LEU A 211 -2.48 9.80 7.19
N LEU A 212 -2.12 10.10 8.45
CA LEU A 212 -0.74 10.01 8.92
C LEU A 212 -0.23 8.57 8.94
N GLU A 213 -1.14 7.64 9.23
CA GLU A 213 -0.85 6.21 9.24
C GLU A 213 -1.17 5.60 7.88
N ASP A 214 -0.28 4.72 7.40
CA ASP A 214 -0.46 4.01 6.13
C ASP A 214 -1.38 2.80 6.29
N GLU A 215 -2.58 3.05 6.85
CA GLU A 215 -3.59 2.04 7.15
C GLU A 215 -4.92 2.36 6.44
N LEU A 216 -5.35 1.49 5.53
CA LEU A 216 -6.63 1.62 4.82
C LEU A 216 -7.88 1.79 5.72
N PRO A 217 -7.99 1.15 6.91
CA PRO A 217 -9.11 1.38 7.83
C PRO A 217 -9.31 2.85 8.24
N LYS A 218 -8.27 3.67 8.21
CA LYS A 218 -8.36 5.12 8.54
C LYS A 218 -9.28 5.90 7.60
N ILE A 219 -9.43 5.42 6.35
CA ILE A 219 -10.42 5.97 5.41
C ILE A 219 -11.82 5.83 5.97
N VAL A 220 -12.14 4.67 6.56
CA VAL A 220 -13.44 4.42 7.17
C VAL A 220 -13.66 5.32 8.40
N ASP A 221 -12.62 5.54 9.18
CA ASP A 221 -12.70 6.43 10.35
C ASP A 221 -12.91 7.89 9.92
N ALA A 222 -12.21 8.35 8.89
CA ALA A 222 -12.44 9.69 8.31
C ALA A 222 -13.90 9.87 7.84
N ILE A 223 -14.46 8.88 7.14
CA ILE A 223 -15.88 8.89 6.72
C ILE A 223 -16.82 8.95 7.91
N LYS A 224 -16.57 8.20 8.99
CA LYS A 224 -17.42 8.23 10.21
C LYS A 224 -17.35 9.59 10.88
N ILE A 225 -16.16 10.15 11.07
CA ILE A 225 -15.95 11.48 11.68
C ILE A 225 -16.70 12.54 10.86
N SER A 226 -16.56 12.52 9.53
CA SER A 226 -17.29 13.44 8.65
C SER A 226 -18.82 13.36 8.83
N LYS A 227 -19.39 12.14 8.86
CA LYS A 227 -20.83 11.93 9.07
C LYS A 227 -21.30 12.42 10.44
N GLU A 228 -20.52 12.20 11.49
CA GLU A 228 -20.86 12.69 12.84
C GLU A 228 -20.75 14.20 12.92
N THR A 229 -19.72 14.80 12.32
CA THR A 229 -19.57 16.25 12.23
C THR A 229 -20.77 16.89 11.54
N LEU A 230 -21.20 16.37 10.39
CA LEU A 230 -22.39 16.85 9.67
C LEU A 230 -23.65 16.71 10.50
N ARG A 231 -23.80 15.65 11.31
CA ARG A 231 -24.92 15.48 12.22
C ARG A 231 -24.95 16.59 13.26
N VAL A 232 -23.82 16.87 13.89
CA VAL A 232 -23.71 17.95 14.89
C VAL A 232 -23.98 19.32 14.27
N VAL A 233 -23.44 19.59 13.08
CA VAL A 233 -23.71 20.83 12.34
C VAL A 233 -25.20 20.99 12.07
N ASN A 234 -25.87 19.96 11.57
CA ASN A 234 -27.32 20.01 11.30
C ASN A 234 -28.14 20.20 12.58
N GLN A 235 -27.75 19.57 13.70
CA GLN A 235 -28.40 19.78 15.00
C GLN A 235 -28.23 21.23 15.46
N ASN A 236 -27.04 21.82 15.33
CA ASN A 236 -26.79 23.22 15.71
C ASN A 236 -27.59 24.18 14.85
N ILE A 237 -27.68 23.95 13.53
CA ILE A 237 -28.50 24.77 12.62
C ILE A 237 -29.97 24.67 13.00
N ALA A 238 -30.49 23.44 13.19
CA ALA A 238 -31.88 23.24 13.59
C ALA A 238 -32.21 23.91 14.92
N PHE A 239 -31.32 23.80 15.90
CA PHE A 239 -31.48 24.47 17.21
C PHE A 239 -31.48 26.01 17.05
N ALA A 240 -30.54 26.56 16.31
CA ALA A 240 -30.48 28.02 16.08
C ALA A 240 -31.74 28.57 15.38
N ILE A 241 -32.27 27.81 14.39
CA ILE A 241 -33.53 28.18 13.71
C ILE A 241 -34.70 28.07 14.68
N ALA A 242 -34.79 26.99 15.45
CA ALA A 242 -35.87 26.80 16.42
C ALA A 242 -35.91 27.94 17.46
N VAL A 243 -34.77 28.33 18.03
CA VAL A 243 -34.68 29.44 18.97
C VAL A 243 -35.14 30.77 18.29
N LYS A 244 -34.73 31.03 17.07
CA LYS A 244 -35.18 32.23 16.35
C LYS A 244 -36.68 32.23 16.10
N VAL A 245 -37.26 31.11 15.68
CA VAL A 245 -38.70 30.99 15.47
C VAL A 245 -39.46 31.19 16.77
N ILE A 246 -39.01 30.60 17.89
CA ILE A 246 -39.63 30.81 19.23
C ILE A 246 -39.61 32.30 19.62
N ILE A 247 -38.48 32.99 19.46
CA ILE A 247 -38.38 34.43 19.79
C ILE A 247 -39.33 35.24 18.92
N VAL A 248 -39.42 34.98 17.62
CA VAL A 248 -40.36 35.67 16.72
C VAL A 248 -41.81 35.43 17.14
N LEU A 249 -42.18 34.19 17.48
CA LEU A 249 -43.53 33.86 17.95
C LEU A 249 -43.84 34.57 19.27
N LEU A 250 -42.94 34.62 20.22
CA LEU A 250 -43.10 35.31 21.48
C LEU A 250 -43.24 36.84 21.27
N ALA A 251 -42.51 37.40 20.35
CA ALA A 251 -42.64 38.82 19.97
C ALA A 251 -43.99 39.13 19.33
N LEU A 252 -44.51 38.22 18.46
CA LEU A 252 -45.84 38.38 17.83
C LEU A 252 -46.99 38.28 18.86
N VAL A 253 -46.82 37.46 19.92
CA VAL A 253 -47.83 37.34 21.02
C VAL A 253 -47.70 38.47 22.02
N GLY A 254 -46.80 39.42 21.83
CA GLY A 254 -46.68 40.61 22.72
C GLY A 254 -45.88 40.39 24.01
N TYR A 255 -45.17 39.24 24.12
CA TYR A 255 -44.33 38.96 25.30
C TYR A 255 -43.07 39.83 25.37
N PHE A 256 -42.66 40.48 24.25
CA PHE A 256 -41.56 41.43 24.15
C PHE A 256 -42.04 42.81 23.67
N GLY A 257 -43.27 43.14 23.97
CA GLY A 257 -43.82 44.44 23.68
C GLY A 257 -43.55 45.41 24.84
N MET A 258 -42.46 46.05 24.81
CA MET A 258 -42.11 47.47 25.13
C MET A 258 -40.62 47.64 25.11
#